data_a37496a381ec87004ca597c64b706d3b
#
_entry.id   a37496a381ec87004ca597c64b706d3b
#
_cell.length_a   1.000
_cell.length_b   1.000
_cell.length_c   1.000
_cell.angle_alpha   90.00
_cell.angle_beta   90.00
_cell.angle_gamma   90.00
#
_symmetry.space_group_name_H-M   'P 1'
#
loop_
_entity.id
_entity.type
_entity.pdbx_description
1 polymer ?
#
loop_
_entity_poly.entity_id
_entity_poly.type
_entity_poly.pdbx_seq_one_letter_code
_entity_poly.pdbx_strand_id
1 'polypeptide(L)'
;MELKTPLYDAHVKAGGKIVEFGGYLLPVQYETGVIKEHMAVRTQAGLFDVSHMGEVLCEGKDALANLNQILTNDFTNMVDGQARYSPMCNEHGGTVDDLIVYKKSDEYYFIVVNAANKDKDYQWMLRHQFGEVTFKDVSSGYAQLALQGPKAMQILKKLTAEENIPKKYYHAVFDTEVAGIPCIISKTGYTGEDGVELYLASEKAEEMWNTLLEAGKEEGLIPCGLGARDTLRMEAAMPLYGHEMNDDITPLETGLKFAVKMAKNDFIGKSALEEKGTPSIKRIGLKVTGRGIIREHQDVYVGDKKIGHTTSGTHCPYLGYPIAMALVDADSVEIGDTVEADVRGRRVAAEVVALPFYKREK
;
A
#
# COMPACT_ATOMS: atom_id res chain seq x y z
N MET A 1 14.89 8.54 -18.20
CA MET A 1 13.69 8.50 -19.10
C MET A 1 12.61 7.87 -18.27
N GLU A 2 11.49 8.55 -18.10
CA GLU A 2 10.37 8.04 -17.29
C GLU A 2 9.78 6.80 -17.96
N LEU A 3 9.41 5.83 -17.13
CA LEU A 3 8.77 4.58 -17.56
C LEU A 3 7.28 4.81 -17.81
N LYS A 4 6.68 3.93 -18.60
CA LYS A 4 5.24 3.92 -18.88
C LYS A 4 4.67 2.57 -18.48
N THR A 5 3.49 2.58 -17.86
CA THR A 5 2.72 1.35 -17.68
C THR A 5 2.10 0.92 -19.02
N PRO A 6 1.64 -0.33 -19.15
CA PRO A 6 0.92 -0.78 -20.34
C PRO A 6 -0.34 0.04 -20.64
N LEU A 7 -0.87 0.79 -19.64
CA LEU A 7 -2.09 1.59 -19.76
C LEU A 7 -1.84 3.08 -20.03
N TYR A 8 -0.59 3.50 -20.24
CA TYR A 8 -0.26 4.92 -20.44
C TYR A 8 -1.12 5.61 -21.51
N ASP A 9 -1.24 4.98 -22.69
CA ASP A 9 -2.02 5.55 -23.80
C ASP A 9 -3.53 5.56 -23.50
N ALA A 10 -4.03 4.55 -22.77
CA ALA A 10 -5.42 4.51 -22.29
C ALA A 10 -5.70 5.65 -21.31
N HIS A 11 -4.75 5.98 -20.42
CA HIS A 11 -4.88 7.11 -19.49
C HIS A 11 -4.92 8.44 -20.22
N VAL A 12 -4.02 8.66 -21.20
CA VAL A 12 -4.02 9.88 -22.02
C VAL A 12 -5.33 10.03 -22.77
N LYS A 13 -5.82 8.95 -23.39
CA LYS A 13 -7.10 8.92 -24.12
C LYS A 13 -8.30 9.19 -23.21
N ALA A 14 -8.26 8.74 -21.96
CA ALA A 14 -9.29 8.99 -20.95
C ALA A 14 -9.20 10.39 -20.28
N GLY A 15 -8.31 11.28 -20.74
CA GLY A 15 -8.13 12.62 -20.18
C GLY A 15 -7.40 12.64 -18.83
N GLY A 16 -6.58 11.62 -18.54
CA GLY A 16 -5.76 11.57 -17.35
C GLY A 16 -4.71 12.67 -17.32
N LYS A 17 -4.62 13.41 -16.21
CA LYS A 17 -3.56 14.37 -15.96
C LYS A 17 -2.29 13.64 -15.54
N ILE A 18 -1.38 13.41 -16.49
CA ILE A 18 -0.18 12.63 -16.29
C ILE A 18 0.87 13.40 -15.49
N VAL A 19 1.46 12.73 -14.51
CA VAL A 19 2.58 13.20 -13.69
C VAL A 19 3.63 12.09 -13.56
N GLU A 20 4.85 12.45 -13.16
CA GLU A 20 5.86 11.49 -12.75
C GLU A 20 5.56 11.01 -11.31
N PHE A 21 5.64 9.70 -11.08
CA PHE A 21 5.50 9.07 -9.77
C PHE A 21 6.28 7.76 -9.74
N GLY A 22 7.26 7.67 -8.83
CA GLY A 22 8.08 6.46 -8.65
C GLY A 22 8.80 6.00 -9.90
N GLY A 23 9.22 6.95 -10.76
CA GLY A 23 9.89 6.69 -12.03
C GLY A 23 8.93 6.44 -13.20
N TYR A 24 7.62 6.42 -12.98
CA TYR A 24 6.60 6.16 -13.99
C TYR A 24 5.75 7.40 -14.31
N LEU A 25 5.23 7.45 -15.53
CA LEU A 25 4.22 8.41 -15.97
C LEU A 25 2.83 7.86 -15.71
N LEU A 26 2.09 8.45 -14.75
CA LEU A 26 0.78 7.99 -14.28
C LEU A 26 -0.21 9.13 -14.13
N PRO A 27 -1.54 8.89 -14.22
CA PRO A 27 -2.53 9.91 -13.99
C PRO A 27 -2.62 10.27 -12.50
N VAL A 28 -2.43 11.55 -12.15
CA VAL A 28 -2.72 12.02 -10.78
C VAL A 28 -4.22 12.08 -10.54
N GLN A 29 -5.00 12.39 -11.57
CA GLN A 29 -6.47 12.42 -11.60
C GLN A 29 -6.96 12.39 -13.04
N TYR A 30 -8.24 12.11 -13.22
CA TYR A 30 -8.98 12.29 -14.47
C TYR A 30 -9.83 13.58 -14.42
N GLU A 31 -10.63 13.84 -15.47
CA GLU A 31 -11.50 15.05 -15.54
C GLU A 31 -12.49 15.13 -14.37
N THR A 32 -12.89 14.02 -13.80
CA THR A 32 -13.74 13.92 -12.60
C THR A 32 -13.12 14.59 -11.38
N GLY A 33 -11.79 14.58 -11.29
CA GLY A 33 -11.01 15.15 -10.19
C GLY A 33 -10.96 14.28 -8.95
N VAL A 34 -9.90 14.48 -8.14
CA VAL A 34 -9.55 13.67 -6.96
C VAL A 34 -10.74 13.45 -6.01
N ILE A 35 -11.55 14.50 -5.76
CA ILE A 35 -12.66 14.38 -4.79
C ILE A 35 -13.72 13.40 -5.28
N LYS A 36 -14.12 13.46 -6.55
CA LYS A 36 -15.14 12.55 -7.09
C LYS A 36 -14.60 11.13 -7.21
N GLU A 37 -13.33 10.97 -7.60
CA GLU A 37 -12.66 9.69 -7.67
C GLU A 37 -12.60 9.03 -6.30
N HIS A 38 -12.17 9.76 -5.27
CA HIS A 38 -12.18 9.30 -3.88
C HIS A 38 -13.59 8.88 -3.43
N MET A 39 -14.59 9.73 -3.66
CA MET A 39 -15.97 9.46 -3.27
C MET A 39 -16.57 8.26 -4.01
N ALA A 40 -16.20 8.03 -5.27
CA ALA A 40 -16.62 6.83 -6.01
C ALA A 40 -16.11 5.55 -5.31
N VAL A 41 -14.85 5.53 -4.87
CA VAL A 41 -14.30 4.38 -4.12
C VAL A 41 -15.01 4.18 -2.78
N ARG A 42 -15.42 5.24 -2.08
CA ARG A 42 -16.15 5.15 -0.81
C ARG A 42 -17.61 4.73 -0.95
N THR A 43 -18.27 5.08 -2.05
CA THR A 43 -19.72 4.91 -2.19
C THR A 43 -20.15 3.99 -3.34
N GLN A 44 -19.25 3.70 -4.27
CA GLN A 44 -19.51 2.92 -5.48
C GLN A 44 -18.34 2.00 -5.79
N ALA A 45 -17.52 2.31 -6.80
CA ALA A 45 -16.28 1.64 -7.12
C ALA A 45 -15.32 2.56 -7.90
N GLY A 46 -14.02 2.32 -7.74
CA GLY A 46 -12.96 2.93 -8.52
C GLY A 46 -11.99 1.89 -9.08
N LEU A 47 -11.44 2.18 -10.25
CA LEU A 47 -10.44 1.36 -10.92
C LEU A 47 -9.12 2.11 -11.00
N PHE A 48 -8.06 1.51 -10.49
CA PHE A 48 -6.71 2.07 -10.48
C PHE A 48 -5.78 1.23 -11.34
N ASP A 49 -4.93 1.91 -12.11
CA ASP A 49 -3.70 1.31 -12.63
C ASP A 49 -2.62 1.37 -11.55
N VAL A 50 -2.17 0.22 -11.13
CA VAL A 50 -1.06 0.06 -10.18
C VAL A 50 0.07 -0.80 -10.77
N SER A 51 0.14 -0.88 -12.11
CA SER A 51 1.14 -1.65 -12.87
C SER A 51 2.57 -1.08 -12.78
N HIS A 52 2.76 0.00 -12.02
CA HIS A 52 4.09 0.52 -11.68
C HIS A 52 4.75 -0.27 -10.54
N MET A 53 3.98 -1.04 -9.78
CA MET A 53 4.51 -1.90 -8.73
C MET A 53 5.49 -2.94 -9.32
N GLY A 54 6.29 -3.55 -8.45
CA GLY A 54 7.21 -4.60 -8.86
C GLY A 54 6.71 -5.99 -8.45
N GLU A 55 6.91 -6.97 -9.32
CA GLU A 55 6.56 -8.36 -9.07
C GLU A 55 7.83 -9.21 -9.11
N VAL A 56 8.08 -9.97 -8.02
CA VAL A 56 9.22 -10.87 -7.89
C VAL A 56 8.72 -12.28 -7.58
N LEU A 57 9.17 -13.27 -8.36
CA LEU A 57 8.99 -14.67 -8.01
C LEU A 57 10.08 -15.12 -7.05
N CYS A 58 9.69 -15.89 -6.04
CA CYS A 58 10.59 -16.61 -5.14
C CYS A 58 10.28 -18.10 -5.26
N GLU A 59 11.19 -18.85 -5.87
CA GLU A 59 10.98 -20.26 -6.25
C GLU A 59 12.10 -21.17 -5.74
N GLY A 60 11.74 -22.33 -5.25
CA GLY A 60 12.66 -23.37 -4.83
C GLY A 60 12.37 -23.92 -3.43
N LYS A 61 13.04 -25.03 -3.10
CA LYS A 61 12.79 -25.75 -1.82
C LYS A 61 13.16 -24.93 -0.57
N ASP A 62 14.06 -23.96 -0.70
CA ASP A 62 14.47 -23.08 0.40
C ASP A 62 13.75 -21.70 0.35
N ALA A 63 12.69 -21.55 -0.47
CA ALA A 63 11.94 -20.28 -0.61
C ALA A 63 11.38 -19.81 0.73
N LEU A 64 10.68 -20.67 1.48
CA LEU A 64 10.15 -20.34 2.81
C LEU A 64 11.23 -19.88 3.79
N ALA A 65 12.38 -20.55 3.81
CA ALA A 65 13.49 -20.20 4.70
C ALA A 65 14.05 -18.82 4.37
N ASN A 66 14.23 -18.53 3.07
CA ASN A 66 14.66 -17.21 2.60
C ASN A 66 13.66 -16.10 2.97
N LEU A 67 12.35 -16.29 2.70
CA LEU A 67 11.33 -15.33 3.09
C LEU A 67 11.32 -15.05 4.59
N ASN A 68 11.46 -16.10 5.41
CA ASN A 68 11.55 -15.93 6.85
C ASN A 68 12.82 -15.22 7.32
N GLN A 69 13.92 -15.31 6.57
CA GLN A 69 15.17 -14.62 6.88
C GLN A 69 15.15 -13.15 6.49
N ILE A 70 14.61 -12.81 5.31
CA ILE A 70 14.67 -11.45 4.79
C ILE A 70 13.47 -10.57 5.24
N LEU A 71 12.40 -11.17 5.73
CA LEU A 71 11.16 -10.48 6.08
C LEU A 71 10.84 -10.61 7.57
N THR A 72 10.24 -9.57 8.15
CA THR A 72 9.95 -9.51 9.59
C THR A 72 8.75 -10.36 10.01
N ASN A 73 7.79 -10.63 9.10
CA ASN A 73 6.65 -11.49 9.39
C ASN A 73 7.02 -12.97 9.32
N ASP A 74 6.17 -13.84 9.85
CA ASP A 74 6.36 -15.28 9.83
C ASP A 74 5.51 -15.91 8.71
N PHE A 75 6.14 -16.65 7.82
CA PHE A 75 5.52 -17.27 6.65
C PHE A 75 5.30 -18.78 6.83
N THR A 76 5.71 -19.36 7.97
CA THR A 76 5.71 -20.79 8.23
C THR A 76 4.34 -21.46 8.09
N ASN A 77 3.28 -20.77 8.55
CA ASN A 77 1.93 -21.33 8.59
C ASN A 77 1.01 -20.75 7.50
N MET A 78 1.57 -20.27 6.39
CA MET A 78 0.75 -19.85 5.26
C MET A 78 0.17 -21.06 4.52
N VAL A 79 -1.13 -20.97 4.22
CA VAL A 79 -1.80 -21.91 3.33
C VAL A 79 -1.73 -21.40 1.88
N ASP A 80 -1.85 -22.30 0.91
CA ASP A 80 -1.88 -21.93 -0.50
C ASP A 80 -3.01 -20.95 -0.79
N GLY A 81 -2.74 -19.94 -1.60
CA GLY A 81 -3.62 -18.80 -1.85
C GLY A 81 -3.60 -17.71 -0.77
N GLN A 82 -2.93 -17.90 0.36
CA GLN A 82 -2.84 -16.83 1.37
C GLN A 82 -1.82 -15.77 0.94
N ALA A 83 -2.15 -14.50 1.25
CA ALA A 83 -1.25 -13.36 1.16
C ALA A 83 -0.81 -12.91 2.57
N ARG A 84 0.38 -12.35 2.68
CA ARG A 84 0.88 -11.79 3.94
C ARG A 84 1.71 -10.53 3.70
N TYR A 85 1.32 -9.45 4.36
CA TYR A 85 2.08 -8.21 4.39
C TYR A 85 3.27 -8.33 5.34
N SER A 86 4.40 -7.79 4.95
CA SER A 86 5.60 -7.76 5.80
C SER A 86 6.49 -6.58 5.48
N PRO A 87 7.01 -5.88 6.48
CA PRO A 87 8.22 -5.08 6.34
C PRO A 87 9.44 -5.96 6.03
N MET A 88 10.41 -5.37 5.35
CA MET A 88 11.76 -5.87 5.12
C MET A 88 12.72 -4.90 5.82
N CYS A 89 13.54 -5.37 6.74
CA CYS A 89 14.48 -4.54 7.52
C CYS A 89 15.91 -4.66 7.01
N ASN A 90 16.68 -3.59 7.23
CA ASN A 90 18.14 -3.64 7.16
C ASN A 90 18.73 -4.13 8.51
N GLU A 91 20.04 -4.31 8.55
CA GLU A 91 20.76 -4.83 9.71
C GLU A 91 20.67 -3.91 10.94
N HIS A 92 20.33 -2.64 10.74
CA HIS A 92 20.14 -1.64 11.80
C HIS A 92 18.67 -1.53 12.26
N GLY A 93 17.78 -2.35 11.71
CA GLY A 93 16.36 -2.40 12.03
C GLY A 93 15.50 -1.33 11.34
N GLY A 94 16.09 -0.48 10.48
CA GLY A 94 15.33 0.42 9.62
C GLY A 94 14.59 -0.33 8.52
N THR A 95 13.58 0.28 7.94
CA THR A 95 12.71 -0.36 6.94
C THR A 95 13.29 -0.18 5.55
N VAL A 96 13.73 -1.27 4.91
CA VAL A 96 14.18 -1.28 3.50
C VAL A 96 13.00 -1.05 2.57
N ASP A 97 11.89 -1.78 2.80
CA ASP A 97 10.59 -1.60 2.17
C ASP A 97 9.50 -2.36 2.93
N ASP A 98 8.26 -2.18 2.52
CA ASP A 98 7.12 -3.00 2.90
C ASP A 98 6.49 -3.63 1.65
N LEU A 99 6.06 -4.88 1.79
CA LEU A 99 5.66 -5.68 0.64
C LEU A 99 4.57 -6.71 1.00
N ILE A 100 3.99 -7.32 -0.04
CA ILE A 100 3.03 -8.42 0.12
C ILE A 100 3.60 -9.68 -0.54
N VAL A 101 3.54 -10.80 0.18
CA VAL A 101 3.92 -12.13 -0.30
C VAL A 101 2.67 -12.99 -0.44
N TYR A 102 2.49 -13.58 -1.59
CA TYR A 102 1.43 -14.53 -1.92
C TYR A 102 2.02 -15.94 -2.03
N LYS A 103 1.45 -16.90 -1.33
CA LYS A 103 1.86 -18.30 -1.43
C LYS A 103 1.02 -19.02 -2.50
N LYS A 104 1.66 -19.51 -3.55
CA LYS A 104 1.01 -20.41 -4.53
C LYS A 104 1.18 -21.87 -4.12
N SER A 105 2.39 -22.22 -3.65
CA SER A 105 2.73 -23.54 -3.11
C SER A 105 3.90 -23.41 -2.14
N ASP A 106 4.36 -24.52 -1.54
CA ASP A 106 5.50 -24.51 -0.60
C ASP A 106 6.81 -24.04 -1.24
N GLU A 107 6.97 -24.20 -2.54
CA GLU A 107 8.16 -23.81 -3.30
C GLU A 107 7.93 -22.65 -4.27
N TYR A 108 6.76 -21.98 -4.23
CA TYR A 108 6.43 -20.89 -5.14
C TYR A 108 5.70 -19.76 -4.41
N TYR A 109 6.33 -18.59 -4.40
CA TYR A 109 5.77 -17.36 -3.85
C TYR A 109 5.85 -16.24 -4.86
N PHE A 110 4.81 -15.41 -4.88
CA PHE A 110 4.71 -14.20 -5.69
C PHE A 110 4.77 -13.00 -4.75
N ILE A 111 5.74 -12.11 -4.95
CA ILE A 111 6.04 -10.97 -4.07
C ILE A 111 5.74 -9.70 -4.83
N VAL A 112 5.02 -8.76 -4.19
CA VAL A 112 4.71 -7.45 -4.75
C VAL A 112 5.39 -6.38 -3.91
N VAL A 113 6.26 -5.57 -4.56
CA VAL A 113 7.09 -4.54 -3.95
C VAL A 113 6.73 -3.15 -4.45
N ASN A 114 7.10 -2.10 -3.71
CA ASN A 114 6.82 -0.72 -4.08
C ASN A 114 7.63 -0.27 -5.31
N ALA A 115 6.99 0.47 -6.21
CA ALA A 115 7.54 0.90 -7.48
C ALA A 115 8.91 1.60 -7.37
N ALA A 116 9.02 2.59 -6.48
CA ALA A 116 10.24 3.37 -6.29
C ALA A 116 11.41 2.56 -5.73
N ASN A 117 11.11 1.44 -5.07
CA ASN A 117 12.09 0.58 -4.39
C ASN A 117 12.37 -0.73 -5.15
N LYS A 118 11.65 -1.03 -6.21
CA LYS A 118 11.69 -2.30 -6.93
C LYS A 118 13.10 -2.83 -7.17
N ASP A 119 13.98 -2.03 -7.73
CA ASP A 119 15.35 -2.44 -8.04
C ASP A 119 16.17 -2.64 -6.75
N LYS A 120 16.01 -1.77 -5.75
CA LYS A 120 16.64 -1.87 -4.43
C LYS A 120 16.23 -3.16 -3.73
N ASP A 121 14.94 -3.46 -3.71
CA ASP A 121 14.37 -4.63 -3.03
C ASP A 121 14.79 -5.92 -3.71
N TYR A 122 14.76 -5.95 -5.04
CA TYR A 122 15.24 -7.11 -5.80
C TYR A 122 16.72 -7.38 -5.54
N GLN A 123 17.56 -6.33 -5.53
CA GLN A 123 18.99 -6.46 -5.21
C GLN A 123 19.20 -6.89 -3.75
N TRP A 124 18.35 -6.43 -2.82
CA TRP A 124 18.38 -6.87 -1.43
C TRP A 124 18.09 -8.35 -1.32
N MET A 125 17.04 -8.84 -1.97
CA MET A 125 16.69 -10.28 -2.01
C MET A 125 17.83 -11.12 -2.58
N LEU A 126 18.43 -10.71 -3.72
CA LEU A 126 19.56 -11.41 -4.34
C LEU A 126 20.79 -11.46 -3.44
N ARG A 127 21.08 -10.39 -2.71
CA ARG A 127 22.24 -10.32 -1.80
C ARG A 127 22.12 -11.28 -0.63
N HIS A 128 20.91 -11.51 -0.15
CA HIS A 128 20.65 -12.30 1.05
C HIS A 128 20.09 -13.70 0.75
N GLN A 129 20.00 -14.07 -0.53
CA GLN A 129 19.54 -15.42 -0.89
C GLN A 129 20.54 -16.49 -0.50
N PHE A 130 20.02 -17.66 -0.09
CA PHE A 130 20.83 -18.83 0.25
C PHE A 130 20.11 -20.13 -0.10
N GLY A 131 20.89 -21.23 -0.22
CA GLY A 131 20.33 -22.56 -0.52
C GLY A 131 19.80 -22.67 -1.95
N GLU A 132 18.79 -23.50 -2.12
CA GLU A 132 18.14 -23.77 -3.41
C GLU A 132 16.90 -22.90 -3.57
N VAL A 133 17.11 -21.62 -3.88
CA VAL A 133 16.07 -20.63 -4.16
C VAL A 133 16.50 -19.76 -5.33
N THR A 134 15.52 -19.25 -6.07
CA THR A 134 15.69 -18.24 -7.12
C THR A 134 14.72 -17.10 -6.89
N PHE A 135 15.22 -15.87 -6.82
CA PHE A 135 14.42 -14.66 -6.97
C PHE A 135 14.49 -14.19 -8.41
N LYS A 136 13.36 -13.89 -9.02
CA LYS A 136 13.26 -13.45 -10.41
C LYS A 136 12.33 -12.25 -10.53
N ASP A 137 12.85 -11.12 -10.98
CA ASP A 137 12.02 -9.97 -11.36
C ASP A 137 11.22 -10.32 -12.63
N VAL A 138 9.90 -10.25 -12.52
CA VAL A 138 8.95 -10.52 -13.59
C VAL A 138 8.04 -9.33 -13.88
N SER A 139 8.31 -8.18 -13.28
CA SER A 139 7.48 -6.97 -13.33
C SER A 139 7.12 -6.54 -14.74
N SER A 140 8.05 -6.65 -15.71
CA SER A 140 7.78 -6.26 -17.09
C SER A 140 6.73 -7.12 -17.81
N GLY A 141 6.48 -8.32 -17.29
CA GLY A 141 5.48 -9.25 -17.84
C GLY A 141 4.09 -9.06 -17.24
N TYR A 142 3.94 -8.24 -16.20
CA TYR A 142 2.68 -8.08 -15.48
C TYR A 142 2.11 -6.66 -15.63
N ALA A 143 0.78 -6.60 -15.59
CA ALA A 143 0.01 -5.43 -15.23
C ALA A 143 -0.76 -5.72 -13.96
N GLN A 144 -0.95 -4.72 -13.12
CA GLN A 144 -1.71 -4.81 -11.89
C GLN A 144 -2.82 -3.75 -11.88
N LEU A 145 -4.07 -4.21 -11.73
CA LEU A 145 -5.25 -3.35 -11.64
C LEU A 145 -5.90 -3.52 -10.28
N ALA A 146 -6.30 -2.41 -9.64
CA ALA A 146 -7.03 -2.46 -8.38
C ALA A 146 -8.47 -1.99 -8.60
N LEU A 147 -9.44 -2.89 -8.43
CA LEU A 147 -10.88 -2.63 -8.44
C LEU A 147 -11.36 -2.54 -6.99
N GLN A 148 -11.71 -1.35 -6.52
CA GLN A 148 -11.91 -1.04 -5.11
C GLN A 148 -13.23 -0.30 -4.87
N GLY A 149 -13.90 -0.62 -3.77
CA GLY A 149 -15.12 0.04 -3.32
C GLY A 149 -16.25 -0.94 -3.00
N PRO A 150 -17.36 -0.48 -2.38
CA PRO A 150 -18.45 -1.35 -1.92
C PRO A 150 -19.14 -2.14 -3.04
N LYS A 151 -19.07 -1.68 -4.29
CA LYS A 151 -19.62 -2.38 -5.46
C LYS A 151 -18.60 -3.18 -6.27
N ALA A 152 -17.33 -3.17 -5.86
CA ALA A 152 -16.25 -3.86 -6.60
C ALA A 152 -16.54 -5.34 -6.81
N MET A 153 -16.99 -6.03 -5.74
CA MET A 153 -17.30 -7.46 -5.82
C MET A 153 -18.52 -7.76 -6.70
N GLN A 154 -19.51 -6.85 -6.75
CA GLN A 154 -20.67 -6.98 -7.64
C GLN A 154 -20.24 -6.89 -9.10
N ILE A 155 -19.35 -5.96 -9.42
CA ILE A 155 -18.79 -5.80 -10.78
C ILE A 155 -18.01 -7.05 -11.18
N LEU A 156 -17.10 -7.51 -10.30
CA LEU A 156 -16.25 -8.67 -10.58
C LEU A 156 -17.08 -9.94 -10.85
N LYS A 157 -18.17 -10.17 -10.12
CA LYS A 157 -19.09 -11.31 -10.31
C LYS A 157 -19.81 -11.33 -11.65
N LYS A 158 -19.84 -10.24 -12.40
CA LYS A 158 -20.35 -10.23 -13.78
C LYS A 158 -19.35 -10.84 -14.78
N LEU A 159 -18.07 -10.91 -14.41
CA LEU A 159 -16.96 -11.21 -15.32
C LEU A 159 -16.25 -12.53 -15.01
N THR A 160 -16.49 -13.11 -13.84
CA THR A 160 -15.88 -14.38 -13.44
C THR A 160 -16.80 -15.16 -12.50
N ALA A 161 -16.58 -16.48 -12.42
CA ALA A 161 -17.33 -17.35 -11.53
C ALA A 161 -17.00 -17.08 -10.05
N GLU A 162 -17.94 -17.34 -9.15
CA GLU A 162 -17.77 -17.04 -7.72
C GLU A 162 -16.64 -17.85 -7.06
N GLU A 163 -16.39 -19.06 -7.54
CA GLU A 163 -15.28 -19.92 -7.10
C GLU A 163 -13.90 -19.33 -7.40
N ASN A 164 -13.79 -18.46 -8.39
CA ASN A 164 -12.56 -17.76 -8.77
C ASN A 164 -12.27 -16.56 -7.85
N ILE A 165 -13.23 -16.16 -7.02
CA ILE A 165 -13.10 -14.98 -6.17
C ILE A 165 -12.65 -15.38 -4.78
N PRO A 166 -11.53 -14.82 -4.25
CA PRO A 166 -11.09 -15.12 -2.90
C PRO A 166 -12.14 -14.73 -1.85
N LYS A 167 -12.51 -15.67 -0.97
CA LYS A 167 -13.55 -15.44 0.06
C LYS A 167 -13.05 -14.60 1.24
N LYS A 168 -11.75 -14.63 1.52
CA LYS A 168 -11.15 -13.97 2.67
C LYS A 168 -10.18 -12.88 2.23
N TYR A 169 -10.07 -11.82 3.03
CA TYR A 169 -9.00 -10.83 2.89
C TYR A 169 -7.63 -11.49 3.01
N TYR A 170 -6.65 -10.91 2.32
CA TYR A 170 -5.30 -11.47 2.21
C TYR A 170 -5.30 -12.92 1.70
N HIS A 171 -6.15 -13.20 0.70
CA HIS A 171 -6.11 -14.44 -0.07
C HIS A 171 -6.19 -14.12 -1.55
N ALA A 172 -5.57 -14.97 -2.37
CA ALA A 172 -5.58 -14.91 -3.82
C ALA A 172 -6.00 -16.26 -4.42
N VAL A 173 -6.56 -16.22 -5.61
CA VAL A 173 -6.76 -17.38 -6.47
C VAL A 173 -5.82 -17.21 -7.65
N PHE A 174 -4.91 -18.17 -7.78
CA PHE A 174 -3.99 -18.27 -8.92
C PHE A 174 -4.63 -19.07 -10.05
N ASP A 175 -4.05 -18.95 -11.25
CA ASP A 175 -4.43 -19.73 -12.42
C ASP A 175 -5.95 -19.66 -12.71
N THR A 176 -6.50 -18.45 -12.62
CA THR A 176 -7.90 -18.14 -12.86
C THR A 176 -8.06 -17.12 -13.97
N GLU A 177 -9.29 -16.67 -14.22
CA GLU A 177 -9.57 -15.69 -15.28
C GLU A 177 -10.70 -14.72 -14.92
N VAL A 178 -10.63 -13.55 -15.54
CA VAL A 178 -11.71 -12.54 -15.54
C VAL A 178 -12.05 -12.23 -16.99
N ALA A 179 -13.29 -12.40 -17.40
CA ALA A 179 -13.76 -12.24 -18.77
C ALA A 179 -12.93 -13.03 -19.82
N GLY A 180 -12.45 -14.23 -19.45
CA GLY A 180 -11.61 -15.08 -20.31
C GLY A 180 -10.13 -14.63 -20.37
N ILE A 181 -9.73 -13.61 -19.61
CA ILE A 181 -8.34 -13.16 -19.51
C ILE A 181 -7.68 -13.82 -18.30
N PRO A 182 -6.64 -14.66 -18.51
CA PRO A 182 -5.92 -15.29 -17.41
C PRO A 182 -5.32 -14.27 -16.44
N CYS A 183 -5.50 -14.48 -15.14
CA CYS A 183 -4.99 -13.56 -14.10
C CYS A 183 -4.87 -14.25 -12.74
N ILE A 184 -4.27 -13.55 -11.79
CA ILE A 184 -4.37 -13.83 -10.35
C ILE A 184 -5.39 -12.83 -9.80
N ILE A 185 -6.37 -13.30 -9.02
CA ILE A 185 -7.32 -12.45 -8.31
C ILE A 185 -6.96 -12.44 -6.84
N SER A 186 -6.58 -11.29 -6.30
CA SER A 186 -6.26 -11.13 -4.89
C SER A 186 -7.26 -10.23 -4.17
N LYS A 187 -7.73 -10.66 -3.00
CA LYS A 187 -8.58 -9.85 -2.13
C LYS A 187 -7.71 -8.98 -1.22
N THR A 188 -7.07 -8.01 -1.83
CA THR A 188 -6.19 -7.01 -1.24
C THR A 188 -6.53 -5.62 -1.80
N GLY A 189 -5.87 -4.59 -1.28
CA GLY A 189 -6.05 -3.20 -1.73
C GLY A 189 -5.41 -2.21 -0.77
N TYR A 190 -5.37 -0.95 -1.18
CA TYR A 190 -4.72 0.17 -0.48
C TYR A 190 -5.69 1.33 -0.23
N THR A 191 -6.97 1.02 -0.02
CA THR A 191 -8.04 2.03 0.09
C THR A 191 -8.82 1.97 1.40
N GLY A 192 -8.74 0.86 2.12
CA GLY A 192 -9.60 0.58 3.28
C GLY A 192 -10.99 0.05 2.91
N GLU A 193 -11.33 -0.01 1.61
CA GLU A 193 -12.57 -0.59 1.10
C GLU A 193 -12.46 -2.08 0.78
N ASP A 194 -13.60 -2.69 0.44
CA ASP A 194 -13.62 -4.01 -0.20
C ASP A 194 -13.14 -3.89 -1.65
N GLY A 195 -12.57 -4.96 -2.18
CA GLY A 195 -12.09 -4.97 -3.54
C GLY A 195 -11.09 -6.07 -3.79
N VAL A 196 -10.54 -6.01 -4.99
CA VAL A 196 -9.52 -6.95 -5.46
C VAL A 196 -8.40 -6.22 -6.21
N GLU A 197 -7.27 -6.90 -6.28
CA GLU A 197 -6.17 -6.59 -7.19
C GLU A 197 -6.04 -7.74 -8.18
N LEU A 198 -5.92 -7.40 -9.47
CA LEU A 198 -5.81 -8.33 -10.57
C LEU A 198 -4.40 -8.23 -11.15
N TYR A 199 -3.69 -9.35 -11.19
CA TYR A 199 -2.37 -9.45 -11.83
C TYR A 199 -2.50 -10.27 -13.09
N LEU A 200 -2.14 -9.70 -14.23
CA LEU A 200 -2.34 -10.30 -15.54
C LEU A 200 -1.17 -9.97 -16.48
N ALA A 201 -1.09 -10.68 -17.60
CA ALA A 201 -0.08 -10.39 -18.60
C ALA A 201 -0.19 -8.94 -19.11
N SER A 202 0.95 -8.23 -19.19
CA SER A 202 1.01 -6.78 -19.50
C SER A 202 0.32 -6.42 -20.81
N GLU A 203 0.40 -7.28 -21.83
CA GLU A 203 -0.26 -7.10 -23.13
C GLU A 203 -1.80 -7.20 -23.07
N LYS A 204 -2.36 -7.70 -21.98
CA LYS A 204 -3.80 -7.79 -21.74
C LYS A 204 -4.36 -6.66 -20.88
N ALA A 205 -3.51 -5.74 -20.45
CA ALA A 205 -3.89 -4.67 -19.52
C ALA A 205 -5.01 -3.77 -20.06
N GLU A 206 -4.91 -3.29 -21.30
CA GLU A 206 -5.92 -2.40 -21.89
C GLU A 206 -7.25 -3.12 -22.13
N GLU A 207 -7.22 -4.39 -22.54
CA GLU A 207 -8.42 -5.22 -22.70
C GLU A 207 -9.15 -5.39 -21.36
N MET A 208 -8.42 -5.74 -20.28
CA MET A 208 -8.98 -5.88 -18.93
C MET A 208 -9.53 -4.56 -18.39
N TRP A 209 -8.77 -3.48 -18.54
CA TRP A 209 -9.16 -2.13 -18.12
C TRP A 209 -10.49 -1.70 -18.73
N ASN A 210 -10.62 -1.83 -20.05
CA ASN A 210 -11.84 -1.46 -20.77
C ASN A 210 -13.02 -2.38 -20.41
N THR A 211 -12.77 -3.68 -20.25
CA THR A 211 -13.79 -4.67 -19.85
C THR A 211 -14.34 -4.37 -18.46
N LEU A 212 -13.48 -4.05 -17.49
CA LEU A 212 -13.91 -3.69 -16.14
C LEU A 212 -14.73 -2.39 -16.13
N LEU A 213 -14.26 -1.35 -16.82
CA LEU A 213 -14.97 -0.06 -16.88
C LEU A 213 -16.37 -0.22 -17.52
N GLU A 214 -16.49 -0.99 -18.58
CA GLU A 214 -17.80 -1.22 -19.22
C GLU A 214 -18.72 -2.04 -18.32
N ALA A 215 -18.22 -3.12 -17.69
CA ALA A 215 -19.02 -3.95 -16.80
C ALA A 215 -19.47 -3.21 -15.54
N GLY A 216 -18.66 -2.26 -15.05
CA GLY A 216 -18.94 -1.48 -13.85
C GLY A 216 -19.71 -0.18 -14.07
N LYS A 217 -20.07 0.15 -15.30
CA LYS A 217 -20.69 1.44 -15.65
C LYS A 217 -21.98 1.73 -14.88
N GLU A 218 -22.85 0.73 -14.74
CA GLU A 218 -24.11 0.85 -14.00
C GLU A 218 -23.90 0.95 -12.50
N GLU A 219 -22.80 0.38 -11.96
CA GLU A 219 -22.39 0.48 -10.57
C GLU A 219 -21.68 1.80 -10.27
N GLY A 220 -21.43 2.63 -11.27
CA GLY A 220 -20.75 3.90 -11.12
C GLY A 220 -19.23 3.76 -11.01
N LEU A 221 -18.65 2.70 -11.59
CA LEU A 221 -17.20 2.54 -11.67
C LEU A 221 -16.59 3.63 -12.53
N ILE A 222 -15.58 4.30 -11.99
CA ILE A 222 -14.79 5.29 -12.72
C ILE A 222 -13.29 5.01 -12.57
N PRO A 223 -12.46 5.46 -13.54
CA PRO A 223 -11.02 5.44 -13.38
C PRO A 223 -10.61 6.42 -12.27
N CYS A 224 -9.62 6.03 -11.48
CA CYS A 224 -9.09 6.79 -10.36
C CYS A 224 -7.58 6.93 -10.46
N GLY A 225 -7.06 8.13 -10.17
CA GLY A 225 -5.64 8.43 -10.22
C GLY A 225 -4.95 8.39 -8.85
N LEU A 226 -3.65 8.72 -8.87
CA LEU A 226 -2.78 8.73 -7.68
C LEU A 226 -3.29 9.65 -6.56
N GLY A 227 -3.94 10.76 -6.91
CA GLY A 227 -4.49 11.69 -5.91
C GLY A 227 -5.60 11.04 -5.06
N ALA A 228 -6.51 10.29 -5.69
CA ALA A 228 -7.51 9.52 -4.96
C ALA A 228 -6.87 8.37 -4.17
N ARG A 229 -5.89 7.66 -4.75
CA ARG A 229 -5.13 6.60 -4.05
C ARG A 229 -4.51 7.13 -2.76
N ASP A 230 -3.87 8.31 -2.79
CA ASP A 230 -3.24 8.90 -1.60
C ASP A 230 -4.27 9.33 -0.54
N THR A 231 -5.34 10.02 -0.93
CA THR A 231 -6.35 10.44 0.04
C THR A 231 -7.08 9.24 0.69
N LEU A 232 -7.32 8.16 -0.05
CA LEU A 232 -7.95 6.92 0.44
C LEU A 232 -7.04 6.17 1.42
N ARG A 233 -5.75 5.96 1.07
CA ARG A 233 -4.80 5.30 1.97
C ARG A 233 -4.61 6.10 3.26
N MET A 234 -4.62 7.43 3.17
CA MET A 234 -4.54 8.33 4.32
C MET A 234 -5.71 8.15 5.28
N GLU A 235 -6.95 8.12 4.79
CA GLU A 235 -8.13 7.85 5.63
C GLU A 235 -8.05 6.48 6.31
N ALA A 236 -7.53 5.46 5.62
CA ALA A 236 -7.30 4.13 6.16
C ALA A 236 -6.03 4.04 7.03
N ALA A 237 -5.27 5.14 7.17
CA ALA A 237 -4.01 5.23 7.89
C ALA A 237 -2.96 4.18 7.45
N MET A 238 -2.98 3.81 6.16
CA MET A 238 -1.98 2.92 5.59
C MET A 238 -0.69 3.70 5.35
N PRO A 239 0.45 3.22 5.85
CA PRO A 239 1.72 3.92 5.68
C PRO A 239 2.19 3.86 4.22
N LEU A 240 3.06 4.79 3.86
CA LEU A 240 3.73 4.84 2.56
C LEU A 240 5.23 4.95 2.80
N TYR A 241 6.00 4.08 2.11
CA TYR A 241 7.46 4.17 2.15
C TYR A 241 7.96 5.53 1.62
N GLY A 242 8.99 6.08 2.27
CA GLY A 242 9.48 7.42 2.02
C GLY A 242 8.77 8.51 2.83
N HIS A 243 7.62 8.20 3.45
CA HIS A 243 6.82 9.08 4.30
C HIS A 243 6.82 8.59 5.76
N GLU A 244 6.13 7.49 6.04
CA GLU A 244 6.05 6.89 7.38
C GLU A 244 7.17 5.90 7.66
N MET A 245 7.90 5.45 6.65
CA MET A 245 8.97 4.45 6.73
C MET A 245 10.12 4.82 5.81
N ASN A 246 11.33 4.49 6.22
CA ASN A 246 12.56 4.55 5.43
C ASN A 246 13.65 3.71 6.10
N ASP A 247 14.88 3.76 5.55
CA ASP A 247 16.03 2.98 6.05
C ASP A 247 16.44 3.30 7.50
N ASP A 248 15.99 4.43 8.07
CA ASP A 248 16.31 4.86 9.45
C ASP A 248 15.16 4.61 10.43
N ILE A 249 13.91 4.48 9.93
CA ILE A 249 12.70 4.31 10.73
C ILE A 249 12.36 2.82 10.81
N THR A 250 12.23 2.31 12.04
CA THR A 250 11.86 0.91 12.24
C THR A 250 10.37 0.67 12.00
N PRO A 251 9.95 -0.53 11.61
CA PRO A 251 8.52 -0.84 11.46
C PRO A 251 7.76 -0.81 12.79
N LEU A 252 8.45 -0.89 13.94
CA LEU A 252 7.84 -0.77 15.26
C LEU A 252 7.47 0.68 15.57
N GLU A 253 8.30 1.65 15.19
CA GLU A 253 8.06 3.09 15.32
C GLU A 253 6.85 3.55 14.47
N THR A 254 6.65 2.96 13.32
CA THR A 254 5.50 3.28 12.46
C THR A 254 4.23 2.46 12.75
N GLY A 255 4.23 1.67 13.83
CA GLY A 255 3.03 0.95 14.31
C GLY A 255 2.73 -0.36 13.59
N LEU A 256 3.71 -0.95 12.89
CA LEU A 256 3.57 -2.22 12.15
C LEU A 256 3.91 -3.46 13.00
N LYS A 257 3.81 -3.35 14.32
CA LYS A 257 4.08 -4.47 15.26
C LYS A 257 3.37 -5.78 14.88
N PHE A 258 2.16 -5.69 14.28
CA PHE A 258 1.42 -6.87 13.86
C PHE A 258 2.16 -7.70 12.79
N ALA A 259 3.02 -7.07 11.99
CA ALA A 259 3.80 -7.66 10.91
C ALA A 259 5.27 -7.96 11.30
N VAL A 260 5.69 -7.63 12.53
CA VAL A 260 7.03 -7.92 13.06
C VAL A 260 6.93 -9.04 14.08
N LYS A 261 7.44 -10.23 13.72
CA LYS A 261 7.33 -11.44 14.56
C LYS A 261 8.61 -11.72 15.32
N MET A 262 8.80 -10.97 16.44
CA MET A 262 9.99 -11.11 17.31
C MET A 262 10.17 -12.52 17.89
N ALA A 263 9.11 -13.35 17.91
CA ALA A 263 9.18 -14.76 18.34
C ALA A 263 9.86 -15.71 17.31
N LYS A 264 10.10 -15.25 16.07
CA LYS A 264 10.90 -16.02 15.10
C LYS A 264 12.32 -16.23 15.62
N ASN A 265 12.96 -17.31 15.16
CA ASN A 265 14.35 -17.56 15.55
C ASN A 265 15.26 -16.42 15.12
N ASP A 266 15.18 -16.01 13.84
CA ASP A 266 15.95 -14.89 13.31
C ASP A 266 15.28 -14.27 12.08
N PHE A 267 15.65 -13.02 11.77
CA PHE A 267 15.44 -12.32 10.52
C PHE A 267 16.38 -11.10 10.47
N ILE A 268 16.67 -10.58 9.29
CA ILE A 268 17.56 -9.41 9.15
C ILE A 268 16.98 -8.21 9.91
N GLY A 269 17.80 -7.64 10.81
CA GLY A 269 17.42 -6.51 11.66
C GLY A 269 16.83 -6.89 13.02
N LYS A 270 16.56 -8.20 13.29
CA LYS A 270 15.98 -8.62 14.57
C LYS A 270 16.79 -8.19 15.77
N SER A 271 18.10 -8.47 15.79
CA SER A 271 19.00 -8.10 16.90
C SER A 271 19.00 -6.59 17.16
N ALA A 272 19.00 -5.78 16.10
CA ALA A 272 18.94 -4.33 16.23
C ALA A 272 17.60 -3.84 16.80
N LEU A 273 16.46 -4.48 16.40
CA LEU A 273 15.16 -4.18 16.99
C LEU A 273 15.09 -4.60 18.48
N GLU A 274 15.71 -5.70 18.86
CA GLU A 274 15.83 -6.15 20.27
C GLU A 274 16.66 -5.18 21.08
N GLU A 275 17.80 -4.74 20.56
CA GLU A 275 18.69 -3.77 21.23
C GLU A 275 18.02 -2.40 21.40
N LYS A 276 17.30 -1.90 20.39
CA LYS A 276 16.53 -0.66 20.47
C LYS A 276 15.38 -0.74 21.49
N GLY A 277 14.81 -1.91 21.71
CA GLY A 277 13.76 -2.14 22.70
C GLY A 277 12.46 -1.41 22.37
N THR A 278 11.90 -0.71 23.36
CA THR A 278 10.67 0.07 23.16
C THR A 278 10.96 1.29 22.27
N PRO A 279 10.20 1.51 21.19
CA PRO A 279 10.39 2.64 20.31
C PRO A 279 10.36 4.00 21.06
N SER A 280 11.33 4.86 20.80
CA SER A 280 11.39 6.23 21.35
C SER A 280 10.50 7.21 20.59
N ILE A 281 10.07 6.85 19.38
CA ILE A 281 9.10 7.60 18.58
C ILE A 281 7.91 6.71 18.24
N LYS A 282 6.77 7.34 17.96
CA LYS A 282 5.55 6.65 17.53
C LYS A 282 4.83 7.41 16.43
N ARG A 283 4.15 6.67 15.56
CA ARG A 283 3.22 7.26 14.60
C ARG A 283 1.89 7.58 15.27
N ILE A 284 1.41 8.81 15.04
CA ILE A 284 0.10 9.28 15.51
C ILE A 284 -0.77 9.76 14.34
N GLY A 285 -2.09 9.77 14.56
CA GLY A 285 -3.06 10.41 13.69
C GLY A 285 -3.45 11.78 14.21
N LEU A 286 -3.58 12.76 13.32
CA LEU A 286 -3.94 14.14 13.60
C LEU A 286 -5.21 14.51 12.83
N LYS A 287 -6.26 14.91 13.55
CA LYS A 287 -7.43 15.59 12.99
C LYS A 287 -7.19 17.09 13.08
N VAL A 288 -7.08 17.77 11.95
CA VAL A 288 -6.82 19.20 11.94
C VAL A 288 -8.05 19.96 12.41
N THR A 289 -7.93 20.72 13.49
CA THR A 289 -8.99 21.55 14.08
C THR A 289 -8.81 23.02 13.78
N GLY A 290 -7.56 23.43 13.48
CA GLY A 290 -7.22 24.78 13.06
C GLY A 290 -7.55 25.02 11.58
N ARG A 291 -7.36 26.27 11.14
CA ARG A 291 -7.61 26.66 9.75
C ARG A 291 -6.40 26.34 8.87
N GLY A 292 -6.57 25.40 7.94
CA GLY A 292 -5.54 25.03 6.95
C GLY A 292 -5.44 23.52 6.73
N ILE A 293 -4.47 23.12 5.93
CA ILE A 293 -4.11 21.73 5.69
C ILE A 293 -2.67 21.57 6.14
N ILE A 294 -2.45 20.62 7.04
CA ILE A 294 -1.11 20.20 7.45
C ILE A 294 -0.62 19.21 6.38
N ARG A 295 0.56 19.45 5.80
CA ARG A 295 1.22 18.58 4.82
C ARG A 295 2.37 17.83 5.49
N GLU A 296 3.12 17.07 4.72
CA GLU A 296 4.36 16.41 5.16
C GLU A 296 5.44 17.41 5.61
N HIS A 297 6.40 16.96 6.41
CA HIS A 297 7.59 17.70 6.85
C HIS A 297 7.29 19.00 7.63
N GLN A 298 6.15 19.06 8.32
CA GLN A 298 5.83 20.15 9.23
C GLN A 298 6.22 19.76 10.65
N ASP A 299 6.95 20.63 11.37
CA ASP A 299 7.29 20.41 12.76
C ASP A 299 6.04 20.37 13.63
N VAL A 300 5.97 19.41 14.56
CA VAL A 300 4.85 19.22 15.50
C VAL A 300 5.29 19.62 16.90
N TYR A 301 4.43 20.34 17.61
CA TYR A 301 4.70 20.94 18.90
C TYR A 301 3.60 20.70 19.94
N VAL A 302 4.02 20.62 21.20
CA VAL A 302 3.16 20.80 22.39
C VAL A 302 3.66 22.04 23.11
N GLY A 303 2.88 23.14 23.10
CA GLY A 303 3.38 24.44 23.48
C GLY A 303 4.58 24.84 22.63
N ASP A 304 5.71 25.20 23.30
CA ASP A 304 6.95 25.58 22.61
C ASP A 304 7.91 24.40 22.36
N LYS A 305 7.59 23.21 22.88
CA LYS A 305 8.43 22.01 22.69
C LYS A 305 8.10 21.32 21.37
N LYS A 306 9.10 21.23 20.46
CA LYS A 306 9.02 20.36 19.29
C LYS A 306 9.06 18.90 19.74
N ILE A 307 8.09 18.10 19.28
CA ILE A 307 7.95 16.69 19.63
C ILE A 307 8.12 15.75 18.42
N GLY A 308 8.19 16.27 17.20
CA GLY A 308 8.34 15.46 16.01
C GLY A 308 8.01 16.23 14.74
N HIS A 309 7.58 15.50 13.71
CA HIS A 309 7.20 16.07 12.41
C HIS A 309 6.08 15.26 11.74
N THR A 310 5.34 15.91 10.86
CA THR A 310 4.33 15.24 10.03
C THR A 310 4.98 14.49 8.87
N THR A 311 4.44 13.31 8.56
CA THR A 311 4.91 12.43 7.49
C THR A 311 4.02 12.49 6.26
N SER A 312 2.72 12.68 6.46
CA SER A 312 1.71 12.80 5.40
C SER A 312 0.57 13.68 5.88
N GLY A 313 -0.14 14.32 4.95
CA GLY A 313 -1.32 15.10 5.33
C GLY A 313 -2.11 15.59 4.13
N THR A 314 -3.44 15.55 4.24
CA THR A 314 -4.34 15.95 3.17
C THR A 314 -5.72 16.33 3.69
N HIS A 315 -6.53 16.96 2.84
CA HIS A 315 -7.97 17.05 3.08
C HIS A 315 -8.63 15.74 2.63
N CYS A 316 -9.42 15.14 3.50
CA CYS A 316 -10.10 13.88 3.23
C CYS A 316 -11.55 14.13 2.78
N PRO A 317 -11.88 13.81 1.52
CA PRO A 317 -13.19 14.12 0.97
C PRO A 317 -14.36 13.43 1.68
N TYR A 318 -14.20 12.16 2.08
CA TYR A 318 -15.26 11.40 2.75
C TYR A 318 -15.43 11.82 4.21
N LEU A 319 -14.34 12.02 4.95
CA LEU A 319 -14.38 12.50 6.33
C LEU A 319 -14.80 13.97 6.44
N GLY A 320 -14.61 14.76 5.40
CA GLY A 320 -15.00 16.17 5.35
C GLY A 320 -14.09 17.12 6.12
N TYR A 321 -12.92 16.66 6.58
CA TYR A 321 -11.93 17.47 7.30
C TYR A 321 -10.49 17.06 6.95
N PRO A 322 -9.50 17.95 7.16
CA PRO A 322 -8.11 17.60 6.94
C PRO A 322 -7.58 16.68 8.04
N ILE A 323 -6.70 15.76 7.65
CA ILE A 323 -5.96 14.87 8.54
C ILE A 323 -4.48 14.90 8.21
N ALA A 324 -3.65 14.47 9.16
CA ALA A 324 -2.23 14.20 8.95
C ALA A 324 -1.79 12.98 9.78
N MET A 325 -0.70 12.37 9.36
CA MET A 325 0.06 11.44 10.20
C MET A 325 1.37 12.11 10.58
N ALA A 326 1.90 11.77 11.76
CA ALA A 326 3.13 12.29 12.26
C ALA A 326 3.93 11.23 13.03
N LEU A 327 5.25 11.37 13.01
CA LEU A 327 6.16 10.65 13.91
C LEU A 327 6.59 11.62 15.01
N VAL A 328 6.33 11.24 16.26
CA VAL A 328 6.57 12.07 17.43
C VAL A 328 7.23 11.28 18.55
N ASP A 329 7.88 11.97 19.50
CA ASP A 329 8.39 11.35 20.73
C ASP A 329 7.30 10.48 21.38
N ALA A 330 7.63 9.24 21.75
CA ALA A 330 6.63 8.23 22.13
C ALA A 330 5.77 8.64 23.33
N ASP A 331 6.38 9.33 24.31
CA ASP A 331 5.75 9.72 25.58
C ASP A 331 5.20 11.16 25.56
N SER A 332 5.21 11.83 24.40
CA SER A 332 4.90 13.27 24.32
C SER A 332 3.41 13.59 24.32
N VAL A 333 2.57 12.70 23.81
CA VAL A 333 1.12 12.91 23.64
C VAL A 333 0.33 11.61 23.69
N GLU A 334 -0.97 11.73 24.03
CA GLU A 334 -1.97 10.67 24.01
C GLU A 334 -3.17 11.04 23.13
N ILE A 335 -4.05 10.07 22.85
CA ILE A 335 -5.30 10.32 22.10
C ILE A 335 -6.16 11.31 22.89
N GLY A 336 -6.64 12.35 22.20
CA GLY A 336 -7.41 13.46 22.75
C GLY A 336 -6.58 14.71 23.04
N ASP A 337 -5.24 14.62 23.04
CA ASP A 337 -4.38 15.78 23.22
C ASP A 337 -4.43 16.72 22.01
N THR A 338 -4.18 18.00 22.27
CA THR A 338 -4.03 19.01 21.23
C THR A 338 -2.54 19.27 20.97
N VAL A 339 -2.18 19.25 19.70
CA VAL A 339 -0.84 19.61 19.21
C VAL A 339 -0.96 20.72 18.16
N GLU A 340 0.15 21.33 17.81
CA GLU A 340 0.23 22.31 16.75
C GLU A 340 1.29 21.92 15.72
N ALA A 341 0.96 22.02 14.43
CA ALA A 341 1.95 21.90 13.36
C ALA A 341 2.35 23.28 12.82
N ASP A 342 3.64 23.48 12.58
CA ASP A 342 4.14 24.72 11.98
C ASP A 342 3.96 24.66 10.45
N VAL A 343 2.95 25.33 9.94
CA VAL A 343 2.67 25.44 8.52
C VAL A 343 3.12 26.81 8.03
N ARG A 344 4.34 26.90 7.50
CA ARG A 344 4.93 28.14 6.97
C ARG A 344 4.97 29.29 8.00
N GLY A 345 5.42 28.99 9.22
CA GLY A 345 5.51 29.96 10.33
C GLY A 345 4.19 30.25 11.04
N ARG A 346 3.13 29.46 10.79
CA ARG A 346 1.85 29.55 11.47
C ARG A 346 1.54 28.26 12.19
N ARG A 347 1.19 28.34 13.45
CA ARG A 347 0.74 27.19 14.25
C ARG A 347 -0.69 26.82 13.87
N VAL A 348 -0.88 25.60 13.40
CA VAL A 348 -2.18 25.02 13.01
C VAL A 348 -2.50 23.93 14.03
N ALA A 349 -3.57 24.12 14.78
CA ALA A 349 -4.00 23.18 15.81
C ALA A 349 -4.57 21.88 15.20
N ALA A 350 -4.27 20.77 15.86
CA ALA A 350 -4.81 19.45 15.54
C ALA A 350 -5.01 18.63 16.82
N GLU A 351 -6.00 17.76 16.79
CA GLU A 351 -6.29 16.79 17.86
C GLU A 351 -5.62 15.45 17.51
N VAL A 352 -4.96 14.82 18.48
CA VAL A 352 -4.43 13.46 18.35
C VAL A 352 -5.58 12.47 18.39
N VAL A 353 -5.76 11.68 17.33
CA VAL A 353 -6.88 10.73 17.20
C VAL A 353 -6.40 9.30 16.98
N ALA A 354 -7.27 8.35 17.27
CA ALA A 354 -7.00 6.93 17.01
C ALA A 354 -6.88 6.65 15.51
N LEU A 355 -5.98 5.75 15.14
CA LEU A 355 -5.84 5.21 13.79
C LEU A 355 -6.55 3.85 13.65
N PRO A 356 -7.12 3.55 12.48
CA PRO A 356 -7.27 4.42 11.32
C PRO A 356 -8.36 5.48 11.50
N PHE A 357 -8.29 6.56 10.69
CA PHE A 357 -9.30 7.63 10.68
C PHE A 357 -10.65 7.15 10.13
N TYR A 358 -10.60 6.27 9.16
CA TYR A 358 -11.76 5.63 8.52
C TYR A 358 -11.71 4.11 8.69
N LYS A 359 -12.86 3.54 9.04
CA LYS A 359 -13.11 2.09 8.99
C LYS A 359 -14.44 1.86 8.26
N ARG A 360 -14.40 1.03 7.22
CA ARG A 360 -15.65 0.60 6.59
C ARG A 360 -16.53 -0.17 7.57
N GLU A 361 -17.83 -0.01 7.44
CA GLU A 361 -18.81 -0.88 8.10
C GLU A 361 -18.70 -2.29 7.50
N LYS A 362 -18.84 -3.31 8.36
CA LYS A 362 -18.74 -4.73 7.96
C LYS A 362 -20.06 -5.23 7.41
#